data_eec31355d2c108ff64678831836b1b1d
#
_entry.id   eec31355d2c108ff64678831836b1b1d
#
_cell.length_a   1.000
_cell.length_b   1.000
_cell.length_c   1.000
_cell.angle_alpha   90.00
_cell.angle_beta   90.00
_cell.angle_gamma   90.00
#
_symmetry.space_group_name_H-M   'P 1'
#
loop_
_entity.id
_entity.type
_entity.pdbx_description
1 polymer ?
#
loop_
_entity_poly.entity_id
_entity_poly.type
_entity_poly.pdbx_seq_one_letter_code
_entity_poly.pdbx_strand_id
1 'polypeptide(L)'
;MKRIVLMLIFALGALLGYGQNYSKAVWSRTKMDSTYNFSTGKAAKVIGKYRPAVDSLLVPIGKTREELKSYPPEDKLSNLAGDIMLAYGTEYLQKTTGNAAAKADMSITNFGGIRASMPEGDVTSFDIISIFPFDNKIMILDLEGRYVRELMENFAKRGRVEAMGGVRLKIDKNVLVECTVAGAPIDDNRIYKVVTIDFLLGGGDSVYALKYAKHAEDCGVYMRNVVIEYIRNLSAQGKMVESEIDGRAVVIKTPKK
;
A
#
# COMPACT_ATOMS: atom_id res chain seq x y z
N MET A 1 -45.90 50.88 -6.59
CA MET A 1 -46.47 49.93 -5.65
C MET A 1 -45.73 48.57 -5.60
N LYS A 2 -45.48 47.85 -6.71
CA LYS A 2 -44.79 46.54 -6.67
C LYS A 2 -43.36 46.56 -6.03
N ARG A 3 -42.57 47.63 -6.23
CA ARG A 3 -41.23 47.76 -5.66
C ARG A 3 -41.22 47.99 -4.15
N ILE A 4 -42.22 48.67 -3.60
CA ILE A 4 -42.36 48.92 -2.15
C ILE A 4 -42.79 47.66 -1.43
N VAL A 5 -43.67 46.84 -2.04
CA VAL A 5 -44.08 45.54 -1.50
C VAL A 5 -42.90 44.57 -1.46
N LEU A 6 -42.02 44.57 -2.48
CA LEU A 6 -40.82 43.71 -2.50
C LEU A 6 -39.83 44.10 -1.40
N MET A 7 -39.62 45.42 -1.16
CA MET A 7 -38.74 45.90 -0.09
C MET A 7 -39.30 45.58 1.31
N LEU A 8 -40.61 45.62 1.51
CA LEU A 8 -41.24 45.23 2.75
C LEU A 8 -41.14 43.74 3.02
N ILE A 9 -41.22 42.88 2.01
CA ILE A 9 -41.05 41.42 2.13
C ILE A 9 -39.54 41.11 2.50
N PHE A 10 -38.58 41.81 1.89
CA PHE A 10 -37.18 41.65 2.22
C PHE A 10 -36.82 42.12 3.64
N ALA A 11 -37.45 43.22 4.09
CA ALA A 11 -37.27 43.75 5.45
C ALA A 11 -37.90 42.83 6.50
N LEU A 12 -39.05 42.23 6.21
CA LEU A 12 -39.73 41.26 7.09
C LEU A 12 -38.94 39.94 7.17
N GLY A 13 -38.33 39.49 6.06
CA GLY A 13 -37.44 38.31 6.01
C GLY A 13 -36.18 38.51 6.84
N ALA A 14 -35.64 39.74 6.88
CA ALA A 14 -34.46 40.07 7.70
C ALA A 14 -34.77 40.12 9.21
N LEU A 15 -36.01 40.43 9.57
CA LEU A 15 -36.48 40.42 10.96
C LEU A 15 -36.81 39.01 11.50
N LEU A 16 -37.07 38.07 10.58
CA LEU A 16 -37.32 36.65 10.91
C LEU A 16 -36.05 35.78 10.83
N GLY A 17 -34.89 36.39 10.59
CA GLY A 17 -33.62 35.72 10.72
C GLY A 17 -33.45 35.15 12.14
N TYR A 18 -33.66 33.87 12.29
CA TYR A 18 -33.31 33.14 13.50
C TYR A 18 -31.79 33.28 13.71
N GLY A 19 -31.39 34.37 14.38
CA GLY A 19 -30.06 34.44 14.94
C GLY A 19 -29.92 33.28 15.95
N GLN A 20 -29.10 32.32 15.67
CA GLN A 20 -28.67 31.40 16.70
C GLN A 20 -28.05 32.23 17.82
N ASN A 21 -28.79 32.42 18.91
CA ASN A 21 -28.26 33.06 20.11
C ASN A 21 -27.22 32.13 20.71
N TYR A 22 -25.95 32.27 20.30
CA TYR A 22 -24.80 31.75 21.04
C TYR A 22 -24.67 32.57 22.34
N SER A 23 -25.50 32.24 23.33
CA SER A 23 -25.59 33.00 24.57
C SER A 23 -24.33 32.90 25.45
N LYS A 24 -23.49 31.86 25.24
CA LYS A 24 -22.21 31.72 25.92
C LYS A 24 -21.36 30.61 25.30
N ALA A 25 -20.19 30.92 24.74
CA ALA A 25 -19.16 29.96 24.42
C ALA A 25 -18.15 29.96 25.62
N VAL A 26 -18.06 28.85 26.34
CA VAL A 26 -17.04 28.67 27.39
C VAL A 26 -15.92 27.86 26.80
N TRP A 27 -14.75 28.49 26.67
CA TRP A 27 -13.54 27.83 26.22
C TRP A 27 -12.70 27.47 27.46
N SER A 28 -12.30 26.21 27.57
CA SER A 28 -11.33 25.79 28.55
C SER A 28 -10.12 25.15 27.86
N ARG A 29 -8.94 25.39 28.41
CA ARG A 29 -7.71 24.74 27.99
C ARG A 29 -7.32 23.72 29.04
N THR A 30 -7.32 22.44 28.70
CA THR A 30 -6.79 21.40 29.56
C THR A 30 -5.37 21.05 29.10
N LYS A 31 -4.39 21.24 29.95
CA LYS A 31 -3.01 20.84 29.66
C LYS A 31 -2.94 19.30 29.74
N MET A 32 -2.57 18.66 28.64
CA MET A 32 -2.37 17.20 28.59
C MET A 32 -0.91 16.92 28.94
N ASP A 33 -0.65 16.59 30.18
CA ASP A 33 0.68 16.22 30.68
C ASP A 33 0.61 14.88 31.44
N SER A 34 1.74 14.44 32.02
CA SER A 34 1.84 13.16 32.74
C SER A 34 0.93 13.05 33.97
N THR A 35 0.36 14.15 34.43
CA THR A 35 -0.59 14.18 35.58
C THR A 35 -2.03 13.91 35.12
N TYR A 36 -2.32 13.98 33.82
CA TYR A 36 -3.64 13.74 33.29
C TYR A 36 -3.95 12.23 33.29
N ASN A 37 -4.80 11.80 34.19
CA ASN A 37 -5.18 10.39 34.34
C ASN A 37 -6.49 10.11 33.58
N PHE A 38 -6.42 9.33 32.50
CA PHE A 38 -7.57 8.91 31.72
C PHE A 38 -8.39 7.75 32.33
N SER A 39 -8.02 7.27 33.53
CA SER A 39 -8.62 6.07 34.15
C SER A 39 -10.11 6.17 34.46
N THR A 40 -10.67 7.39 34.48
CA THR A 40 -12.07 7.66 34.83
C THR A 40 -12.78 8.50 33.76
N GLY A 41 -14.01 8.14 33.43
CA GLY A 41 -14.84 8.91 32.51
C GLY A 41 -15.33 8.10 31.28
N LYS A 42 -16.17 8.75 30.45
CA LYS A 42 -16.75 8.11 29.25
C LYS A 42 -15.69 7.66 28.24
N ALA A 43 -14.67 8.49 28.01
CA ALA A 43 -13.56 8.17 27.11
C ALA A 43 -12.76 6.96 27.59
N ALA A 44 -12.43 6.88 28.88
CA ALA A 44 -11.71 5.74 29.46
C ALA A 44 -12.48 4.42 29.30
N LYS A 45 -13.80 4.45 29.45
CA LYS A 45 -14.66 3.26 29.22
C LYS A 45 -14.62 2.80 27.77
N VAL A 46 -14.65 3.73 26.80
CA VAL A 46 -14.56 3.40 25.38
C VAL A 46 -13.17 2.84 25.04
N ILE A 47 -12.11 3.50 25.48
CA ILE A 47 -10.72 3.04 25.26
C ILE A 47 -10.52 1.67 25.89
N GLY A 48 -10.96 1.48 27.16
CA GLY A 48 -10.82 0.21 27.88
C GLY A 48 -11.49 -0.98 27.17
N LYS A 49 -12.58 -0.74 26.43
CA LYS A 49 -13.24 -1.78 25.63
C LYS A 49 -12.38 -2.33 24.49
N TYR A 50 -11.61 -1.45 23.84
CA TYR A 50 -10.80 -1.81 22.68
C TYR A 50 -9.34 -2.12 23.01
N ARG A 51 -8.89 -1.73 24.22
CA ARG A 51 -7.50 -1.88 24.65
C ARG A 51 -6.96 -3.30 24.51
N PRO A 52 -7.66 -4.39 24.94
CA PRO A 52 -7.12 -5.76 24.78
C PRO A 52 -6.85 -6.14 23.33
N ALA A 53 -7.71 -5.70 22.39
CA ALA A 53 -7.50 -5.94 20.95
C ALA A 53 -6.29 -5.16 20.43
N VAL A 54 -6.09 -3.90 20.85
CA VAL A 54 -4.92 -3.12 20.48
C VAL A 54 -3.65 -3.70 21.11
N ASP A 55 -3.68 -4.08 22.38
CA ASP A 55 -2.53 -4.67 23.08
C ASP A 55 -2.08 -5.97 22.38
N SER A 56 -3.00 -6.78 21.84
CA SER A 56 -2.67 -7.97 21.08
C SER A 56 -1.92 -7.68 19.75
N LEU A 57 -2.14 -6.50 19.15
CA LEU A 57 -1.44 -6.08 17.94
C LEU A 57 -0.01 -5.61 18.23
N LEU A 58 0.28 -5.24 19.48
CA LEU A 58 1.60 -4.75 19.92
C LEU A 58 2.54 -5.89 20.35
N VAL A 59 2.08 -7.13 20.35
CA VAL A 59 2.95 -8.29 20.60
C VAL A 59 3.90 -8.47 19.41
N PRO A 60 5.22 -8.59 19.64
CA PRO A 60 6.19 -8.84 18.58
C PRO A 60 5.87 -10.13 17.81
N ILE A 61 5.90 -10.03 16.49
CA ILE A 61 5.71 -11.15 15.56
C ILE A 61 7.01 -11.56 14.85
N GLY A 62 8.03 -10.74 14.94
CA GLY A 62 9.36 -10.98 14.38
C GLY A 62 10.31 -9.85 14.71
N LYS A 63 11.49 -9.87 14.06
CA LYS A 63 12.55 -8.88 14.26
C LYS A 63 13.23 -8.50 12.96
N THR A 64 13.74 -7.26 12.90
CA THR A 64 14.63 -6.75 11.86
C THR A 64 15.98 -6.37 12.47
N ARG A 65 17.04 -6.34 11.66
CA ARG A 65 18.38 -5.85 12.08
C ARG A 65 18.52 -4.34 11.96
N GLU A 66 17.71 -3.72 11.11
CA GLU A 66 17.77 -2.30 10.77
C GLU A 66 16.39 -1.79 10.36
N GLU A 67 16.21 -0.47 10.35
CA GLU A 67 15.00 0.14 9.78
C GLU A 67 14.93 -0.11 8.27
N LEU A 68 13.81 -0.69 7.78
CA LEU A 68 13.57 -0.85 6.35
C LEU A 68 12.67 0.28 5.84
N LYS A 69 13.18 1.04 4.85
CA LYS A 69 12.49 2.18 4.22
C LYS A 69 11.95 1.82 2.85
N SER A 70 11.07 2.69 2.33
CA SER A 70 10.47 2.54 1.00
C SER A 70 10.52 3.85 0.25
N TYR A 71 11.50 4.00 -0.65
CA TYR A 71 11.65 5.15 -1.56
C TYR A 71 11.83 4.67 -3.00
N PRO A 72 11.15 5.33 -3.98
CA PRO A 72 11.39 5.06 -5.38
C PRO A 72 12.81 5.50 -5.82
N PRO A 73 13.43 4.82 -6.78
CA PRO A 73 12.90 3.71 -7.60
C PRO A 73 12.95 2.34 -6.92
N GLU A 74 13.74 2.19 -5.85
CA GLU A 74 14.00 0.95 -5.14
C GLU A 74 14.44 1.26 -3.72
N ASP A 75 13.96 0.48 -2.75
CA ASP A 75 14.45 0.49 -1.38
C ASP A 75 14.14 -0.86 -0.70
N LYS A 76 14.72 -1.13 0.46
CA LYS A 76 14.64 -2.43 1.15
C LYS A 76 13.20 -2.87 1.42
N LEU A 77 12.35 -1.99 1.95
CA LEU A 77 10.96 -2.36 2.27
C LEU A 77 10.10 -2.58 1.01
N SER A 78 10.33 -1.80 -0.05
CA SER A 78 9.64 -2.01 -1.32
C SER A 78 10.06 -3.32 -1.99
N ASN A 79 11.34 -3.68 -1.91
CA ASN A 79 11.83 -4.96 -2.39
C ASN A 79 11.24 -6.13 -1.60
N LEU A 80 11.25 -6.02 -0.26
CA LEU A 80 10.64 -7.02 0.61
C LEU A 80 9.15 -7.24 0.29
N ALA A 81 8.40 -6.16 0.11
CA ALA A 81 6.98 -6.23 -0.24
C ALA A 81 6.74 -6.97 -1.57
N GLY A 82 7.53 -6.61 -2.60
CA GLY A 82 7.49 -7.30 -3.89
C GLY A 82 7.83 -8.78 -3.78
N ASP A 83 8.90 -9.11 -3.07
CA ASP A 83 9.37 -10.49 -2.92
C ASP A 83 8.39 -11.37 -2.13
N ILE A 84 7.80 -10.82 -1.06
CA ILE A 84 6.75 -11.52 -0.29
C ILE A 84 5.54 -11.81 -1.17
N MET A 85 5.08 -10.84 -1.96
CA MET A 85 3.95 -11.03 -2.86
C MET A 85 4.26 -12.09 -3.93
N LEU A 86 5.45 -12.06 -4.52
CA LEU A 86 5.89 -13.04 -5.51
C LEU A 86 5.94 -14.46 -4.94
N ALA A 87 6.51 -14.60 -3.74
CA ALA A 87 6.58 -15.87 -3.04
C ALA A 87 5.18 -16.41 -2.71
N TYR A 88 4.31 -15.56 -2.15
CA TYR A 88 2.92 -15.91 -1.85
C TYR A 88 2.15 -16.35 -3.10
N GLY A 89 2.25 -15.59 -4.20
CA GLY A 89 1.57 -15.94 -5.44
C GLY A 89 2.06 -17.26 -6.02
N THR A 90 3.35 -17.55 -5.89
CA THR A 90 3.92 -18.85 -6.29
C THR A 90 3.35 -19.99 -5.44
N GLU A 91 3.34 -19.85 -4.11
CA GLU A 91 2.76 -20.85 -3.20
C GLU A 91 1.26 -21.06 -3.47
N TYR A 92 0.51 -19.98 -3.66
CA TYR A 92 -0.91 -20.02 -3.98
C TYR A 92 -1.17 -20.80 -5.27
N LEU A 93 -0.42 -20.53 -6.34
CA LEU A 93 -0.53 -21.24 -7.62
C LEU A 93 -0.20 -22.73 -7.46
N GLN A 94 0.84 -23.08 -6.73
CA GLN A 94 1.20 -24.48 -6.47
C GLN A 94 0.07 -25.22 -5.73
N LYS A 95 -0.50 -24.57 -4.72
CA LYS A 95 -1.57 -25.14 -3.91
C LYS A 95 -2.88 -25.32 -4.68
N THR A 96 -3.27 -24.30 -5.45
CA THR A 96 -4.58 -24.31 -6.16
C THR A 96 -4.57 -25.18 -7.40
N THR A 97 -3.41 -25.27 -8.09
CA THR A 97 -3.28 -26.11 -9.30
C THR A 97 -2.81 -27.54 -9.02
N GLY A 98 -2.32 -27.81 -7.80
CA GLY A 98 -1.66 -29.09 -7.48
C GLY A 98 -0.32 -29.31 -8.22
N ASN A 99 0.20 -28.28 -8.91
CA ASN A 99 1.43 -28.34 -9.66
C ASN A 99 2.58 -27.67 -8.91
N ALA A 100 3.49 -28.46 -8.33
CA ALA A 100 4.66 -27.95 -7.62
C ALA A 100 5.63 -27.11 -8.48
N ALA A 101 5.55 -27.19 -9.80
CA ALA A 101 6.34 -26.39 -10.73
C ALA A 101 5.67 -25.04 -11.09
N ALA A 102 4.42 -24.81 -10.69
CA ALA A 102 3.73 -23.55 -10.93
C ALA A 102 4.46 -22.41 -10.21
N LYS A 103 4.64 -21.28 -10.91
CA LYS A 103 5.33 -20.08 -10.37
C LYS A 103 4.65 -18.82 -10.84
N ALA A 104 4.63 -17.83 -9.99
CA ALA A 104 4.40 -16.45 -10.40
C ALA A 104 5.66 -15.91 -11.08
N ASP A 105 5.50 -15.12 -12.13
CA ASP A 105 6.62 -14.56 -12.91
C ASP A 105 7.09 -13.23 -12.32
N MET A 106 6.15 -12.43 -11.83
CA MET A 106 6.43 -11.12 -11.23
C MET A 106 5.36 -10.72 -10.23
N SER A 107 5.71 -9.79 -9.38
CA SER A 107 4.76 -9.09 -8.54
C SER A 107 4.89 -7.58 -8.70
N ILE A 108 3.80 -6.85 -8.39
CA ILE A 108 3.77 -5.39 -8.39
C ILE A 108 2.82 -4.87 -7.32
N THR A 109 3.31 -3.93 -6.51
CA THR A 109 2.49 -3.10 -5.61
C THR A 109 2.96 -1.66 -5.66
N ASN A 110 2.10 -0.73 -5.25
CA ASN A 110 2.42 0.68 -5.38
C ASN A 110 3.22 1.22 -4.18
N PHE A 111 4.19 2.09 -4.45
CA PHE A 111 4.90 2.82 -3.38
C PHE A 111 3.95 3.63 -2.51
N GLY A 112 2.89 4.20 -3.11
CA GLY A 112 1.86 4.95 -2.39
C GLY A 112 1.09 4.11 -1.37
N GLY A 113 1.07 2.79 -1.50
CA GLY A 113 0.48 1.84 -0.57
C GLY A 113 1.32 1.57 0.67
N ILE A 114 2.63 1.88 0.63
CA ILE A 114 3.58 1.69 1.74
C ILE A 114 3.67 3.02 2.51
N ARG A 115 3.08 3.09 3.71
CA ARG A 115 2.82 4.34 4.43
C ARG A 115 3.77 4.65 5.57
N ALA A 116 4.55 3.68 6.01
CA ALA A 116 5.52 3.81 7.10
C ALA A 116 6.76 2.95 6.81
N SER A 117 7.85 3.18 7.55
CA SER A 117 9.02 2.28 7.59
C SER A 117 8.75 1.11 8.52
N MET A 118 9.42 -0.01 8.31
CA MET A 118 9.48 -1.11 9.26
C MET A 118 10.58 -0.80 10.29
N PRO A 119 10.28 -0.83 11.61
CA PRO A 119 11.24 -0.42 12.63
C PRO A 119 12.42 -1.39 12.73
N GLU A 120 13.56 -0.91 13.24
CA GLU A 120 14.64 -1.77 13.73
C GLU A 120 14.21 -2.47 15.03
N GLY A 121 14.63 -3.72 15.22
CA GLY A 121 14.33 -4.52 16.40
C GLY A 121 13.00 -5.27 16.28
N ASP A 122 12.18 -5.23 17.33
CA ASP A 122 10.91 -5.95 17.37
C ASP A 122 9.90 -5.35 16.37
N VAL A 123 9.27 -6.22 15.59
CA VAL A 123 8.21 -5.89 14.63
C VAL A 123 6.90 -6.47 15.13
N THR A 124 5.86 -5.67 15.15
CA THR A 124 4.52 -6.03 15.61
C THR A 124 3.51 -6.09 14.47
N SER A 125 2.33 -6.70 14.71
CA SER A 125 1.23 -6.63 13.73
C SER A 125 0.76 -5.19 13.53
N PHE A 126 0.86 -4.34 14.55
CA PHE A 126 0.50 -2.92 14.45
C PHE A 126 1.41 -2.17 13.48
N ASP A 127 2.72 -2.47 13.49
CA ASP A 127 3.67 -1.88 12.53
C ASP A 127 3.27 -2.25 11.10
N ILE A 128 2.95 -3.52 10.84
CA ILE A 128 2.57 -3.97 9.49
C ILE A 128 1.25 -3.33 9.04
N ILE A 129 0.26 -3.19 9.94
CA ILE A 129 -0.98 -2.46 9.64
C ILE A 129 -0.69 -0.98 9.36
N SER A 130 0.27 -0.37 10.05
CA SER A 130 0.68 1.02 9.80
C SER A 130 1.42 1.18 8.47
N ILE A 131 2.21 0.19 8.07
CA ILE A 131 2.91 0.15 6.78
C ILE A 131 1.93 -0.06 5.62
N PHE A 132 1.00 -1.01 5.74
CA PHE A 132 0.00 -1.37 4.72
C PHE A 132 -1.43 -1.17 5.26
N PRO A 133 -1.90 0.09 5.45
CA PRO A 133 -3.17 0.36 6.12
C PRO A 133 -4.41 0.07 5.26
N PHE A 134 -4.22 -0.13 3.97
CA PHE A 134 -5.33 -0.34 3.03
C PHE A 134 -5.80 -1.80 3.02
N ASP A 135 -7.09 -2.02 2.79
CA ASP A 135 -7.69 -3.34 2.62
C ASP A 135 -7.46 -3.90 1.19
N ASN A 136 -6.22 -3.77 0.71
CA ASN A 136 -5.85 -4.23 -0.62
C ASN A 136 -5.76 -5.76 -0.64
N LYS A 137 -6.53 -6.39 -1.50
CA LYS A 137 -6.52 -7.83 -1.72
C LYS A 137 -5.46 -8.22 -2.73
N ILE A 138 -4.83 -9.37 -2.52
CA ILE A 138 -3.90 -9.94 -3.49
C ILE A 138 -4.69 -10.57 -4.64
N MET A 139 -4.27 -10.23 -5.86
CA MET A 139 -4.80 -10.73 -7.11
C MET A 139 -3.71 -11.45 -7.90
N ILE A 140 -4.06 -12.51 -8.60
CA ILE A 140 -3.18 -13.17 -9.58
C ILE A 140 -3.78 -13.00 -10.96
N LEU A 141 -2.98 -12.50 -11.89
CA LEU A 141 -3.41 -12.18 -13.24
C LEU A 141 -2.70 -13.03 -14.26
N ASP A 142 -3.42 -13.39 -15.34
CA ASP A 142 -2.86 -13.86 -16.59
C ASP A 142 -2.73 -12.68 -17.54
N LEU A 143 -1.52 -12.16 -17.71
CA LEU A 143 -1.23 -10.97 -18.50
C LEU A 143 -0.35 -11.33 -19.71
N GLU A 144 -0.77 -10.96 -20.92
CA GLU A 144 0.08 -11.15 -22.12
C GLU A 144 1.34 -10.27 -22.02
N GLY A 145 2.46 -10.79 -22.52
CA GLY A 145 3.75 -10.11 -22.44
C GLY A 145 3.78 -8.73 -23.09
N ARG A 146 3.00 -8.52 -24.16
CA ARG A 146 2.84 -7.17 -24.75
C ARG A 146 2.33 -6.13 -23.75
N TYR A 147 1.43 -6.51 -22.83
CA TYR A 147 0.93 -5.61 -21.79
C TYR A 147 1.89 -5.51 -20.62
N VAL A 148 2.68 -6.56 -20.32
CA VAL A 148 3.81 -6.47 -19.40
C VAL A 148 4.84 -5.46 -19.94
N ARG A 149 5.18 -5.51 -21.21
CA ARG A 149 6.06 -4.53 -21.88
C ARG A 149 5.48 -3.12 -21.82
N GLU A 150 4.22 -2.95 -22.18
CA GLU A 150 3.51 -1.67 -22.11
C GLU A 150 3.57 -1.08 -20.69
N LEU A 151 3.38 -1.91 -19.67
CA LEU A 151 3.49 -1.50 -18.26
C LEU A 151 4.88 -0.94 -17.95
N MET A 152 5.96 -1.64 -18.33
CA MET A 152 7.33 -1.21 -18.09
C MET A 152 7.70 0.04 -18.90
N GLU A 153 7.24 0.16 -20.14
CA GLU A 153 7.41 1.36 -20.96
C GLU A 153 6.65 2.56 -20.38
N ASN A 154 5.47 2.35 -19.80
CA ASN A 154 4.73 3.41 -19.10
C ASN A 154 5.47 3.89 -17.86
N PHE A 155 6.13 2.99 -17.11
CA PHE A 155 7.03 3.38 -16.03
C PHE A 155 8.20 4.23 -16.53
N ALA A 156 8.80 3.85 -17.65
CA ALA A 156 9.88 4.62 -18.26
C ALA A 156 9.39 6.02 -18.70
N LYS A 157 8.30 6.11 -19.44
CA LYS A 157 7.73 7.38 -19.94
C LYS A 157 7.45 8.38 -18.82
N ARG A 158 6.93 7.92 -17.68
CA ARG A 158 6.66 8.80 -16.53
C ARG A 158 7.86 8.99 -15.58
N GLY A 159 8.99 8.29 -15.82
CA GLY A 159 10.19 8.37 -14.99
C GLY A 159 9.96 7.92 -13.53
N ARG A 160 8.97 7.06 -13.31
CA ARG A 160 8.59 6.54 -12.01
C ARG A 160 8.15 5.08 -12.13
N VAL A 161 8.70 4.24 -11.29
CA VAL A 161 8.35 2.81 -11.16
C VAL A 161 7.51 2.56 -9.93
N GLU A 162 6.95 1.36 -9.82
CA GLU A 162 6.32 0.85 -8.62
C GLU A 162 7.18 -0.26 -7.98
N ALA A 163 6.84 -0.68 -6.76
CA ALA A 163 7.55 -1.75 -6.06
C ALA A 163 7.27 -3.10 -6.75
N MET A 164 8.30 -3.87 -7.06
CA MET A 164 8.21 -5.09 -7.87
C MET A 164 9.07 -6.22 -7.29
N GLY A 165 8.61 -7.46 -7.52
CA GLY A 165 9.40 -8.67 -7.37
C GLY A 165 9.50 -9.41 -8.70
N GLY A 166 10.60 -10.15 -8.93
CA GLY A 166 10.82 -10.92 -10.16
C GLY A 166 11.12 -10.09 -11.41
N VAL A 167 11.28 -8.77 -11.28
CA VAL A 167 11.56 -7.84 -12.38
C VAL A 167 12.90 -7.18 -12.16
N ARG A 168 13.67 -6.99 -13.24
CA ARG A 168 14.80 -6.07 -13.31
C ARG A 168 14.63 -5.14 -14.47
N LEU A 169 14.76 -3.82 -14.23
CA LEU A 169 14.63 -2.83 -15.28
C LEU A 169 15.62 -1.67 -15.11
N LYS A 170 15.97 -1.07 -16.23
CA LYS A 170 16.78 0.14 -16.31
C LYS A 170 16.10 1.15 -17.21
N ILE A 171 15.90 2.33 -16.67
CA ILE A 171 15.32 3.48 -17.37
C ILE A 171 16.39 4.56 -17.48
N ASP A 172 16.65 5.02 -18.70
CA ASP A 172 17.51 6.18 -18.96
C ASP A 172 16.73 7.24 -19.75
N LYS A 173 16.70 8.46 -19.23
CA LYS A 173 16.01 9.62 -19.85
C LYS A 173 14.60 9.29 -20.33
N ASN A 174 13.83 8.63 -19.47
CA ASN A 174 12.45 8.19 -19.72
C ASN A 174 12.30 7.13 -20.83
N VAL A 175 13.37 6.43 -21.16
CA VAL A 175 13.36 5.30 -22.09
C VAL A 175 13.68 4.02 -21.32
N LEU A 176 12.92 2.95 -21.57
CA LEU A 176 13.21 1.62 -21.05
C LEU A 176 14.40 1.05 -21.83
N VAL A 177 15.57 0.93 -21.18
CA VAL A 177 16.80 0.43 -21.82
C VAL A 177 16.91 -1.07 -21.68
N GLU A 178 16.59 -1.58 -20.49
CA GLU A 178 16.66 -3.00 -20.16
C GLU A 178 15.44 -3.39 -19.34
N CYS A 179 14.89 -4.57 -19.59
CA CYS A 179 13.87 -5.16 -18.76
C CYS A 179 13.88 -6.68 -18.86
N THR A 180 13.91 -7.35 -17.71
CA THR A 180 13.71 -8.79 -17.59
C THR A 180 12.63 -9.10 -16.58
N VAL A 181 11.87 -10.16 -16.85
CA VAL A 181 10.86 -10.73 -15.94
C VAL A 181 11.17 -12.20 -15.75
N ALA A 182 11.19 -12.66 -14.50
CA ALA A 182 11.62 -14.01 -14.13
C ALA A 182 13.01 -14.38 -14.72
N GLY A 183 13.90 -13.39 -14.80
CA GLY A 183 15.29 -13.56 -15.27
C GLY A 183 15.45 -13.60 -16.80
N ALA A 184 14.39 -13.41 -17.60
CA ALA A 184 14.45 -13.44 -19.06
C ALA A 184 13.85 -12.15 -19.69
N PRO A 185 14.28 -11.76 -20.91
CA PRO A 185 13.61 -10.68 -21.65
C PRO A 185 12.12 -10.95 -21.82
N ILE A 186 11.31 -9.89 -21.89
CA ILE A 186 9.86 -10.02 -22.05
C ILE A 186 9.56 -10.59 -23.45
N ASP A 187 8.82 -11.71 -23.48
CA ASP A 187 8.24 -12.30 -24.68
C ASP A 187 6.77 -11.83 -24.81
N ASP A 188 6.45 -11.07 -25.85
CA ASP A 188 5.15 -10.46 -26.05
C ASP A 188 4.01 -11.48 -26.22
N ASN A 189 4.34 -12.70 -26.67
CA ASN A 189 3.37 -13.77 -26.91
C ASN A 189 3.16 -14.69 -25.70
N ARG A 190 4.00 -14.59 -24.68
CA ARG A 190 3.89 -15.39 -23.46
C ARG A 190 2.81 -14.81 -22.55
N ILE A 191 2.11 -15.68 -21.81
CA ILE A 191 1.27 -15.29 -20.69
C ILE A 191 2.13 -15.32 -19.43
N TYR A 192 2.14 -14.20 -18.70
CA TYR A 192 2.82 -14.03 -17.42
C TYR A 192 1.83 -14.13 -16.26
N LYS A 193 2.20 -14.85 -15.21
CA LYS A 193 1.50 -14.85 -13.92
C LYS A 193 1.97 -13.66 -13.10
N VAL A 194 1.13 -12.63 -13.02
CA VAL A 194 1.43 -11.38 -12.33
C VAL A 194 0.68 -11.31 -11.01
N VAL A 195 1.40 -11.18 -9.90
CA VAL A 195 0.80 -10.96 -8.59
C VAL A 195 0.68 -9.46 -8.34
N THR A 196 -0.51 -9.00 -7.99
CA THR A 196 -0.76 -7.59 -7.75
C THR A 196 -1.81 -7.38 -6.66
N ILE A 197 -2.28 -6.15 -6.51
CA ILE A 197 -3.38 -5.79 -5.62
C ILE A 197 -4.58 -5.28 -6.43
N ASP A 198 -5.78 -5.47 -5.88
CA ASP A 198 -7.05 -5.06 -6.50
C ASP A 198 -7.08 -3.57 -6.88
N PHE A 199 -6.46 -2.71 -6.06
CA PHE A 199 -6.32 -1.28 -6.36
C PHE A 199 -5.61 -1.01 -7.69
N LEU A 200 -4.49 -1.71 -7.96
CA LEU A 200 -3.73 -1.54 -9.21
C LEU A 200 -4.45 -2.18 -10.39
N LEU A 201 -5.10 -3.32 -10.21
CA LEU A 201 -5.94 -3.94 -11.22
C LEU A 201 -7.08 -2.98 -11.65
N GLY A 202 -7.63 -2.22 -10.71
CA GLY A 202 -8.59 -1.15 -10.98
C GLY A 202 -8.03 0.04 -11.77
N GLY A 203 -6.71 0.10 -12.03
CA GLY A 203 -6.01 1.20 -12.70
C GLY A 203 -5.51 2.28 -11.76
N GLY A 204 -5.39 1.97 -10.47
CA GLY A 204 -4.74 2.84 -9.50
C GLY A 204 -3.32 3.19 -9.91
N ASP A 205 -2.83 4.35 -9.50
CA ASP A 205 -1.50 4.89 -9.83
C ASP A 205 -1.16 4.87 -11.34
N SER A 206 -2.18 4.94 -12.20
CA SER A 206 -2.04 4.91 -13.66
C SER A 206 -1.41 3.62 -14.23
N VAL A 207 -1.59 2.49 -13.53
CA VAL A 207 -1.12 1.17 -13.95
C VAL A 207 -2.18 0.48 -14.82
N TYR A 208 -2.53 1.11 -15.94
CA TYR A 208 -3.68 0.70 -16.77
C TYR A 208 -3.48 -0.64 -17.50
N ALA A 209 -2.24 -1.02 -17.80
CA ALA A 209 -1.96 -2.24 -18.55
C ALA A 209 -2.48 -3.52 -17.85
N LEU A 210 -2.59 -3.52 -16.53
CA LEU A 210 -3.13 -4.66 -15.77
C LEU A 210 -4.61 -4.93 -16.06
N LYS A 211 -5.37 -3.94 -16.55
CA LYS A 211 -6.78 -4.12 -16.93
C LYS A 211 -6.98 -5.06 -18.13
N TYR A 212 -5.92 -5.30 -18.90
CA TYR A 212 -5.95 -6.20 -20.05
C TYR A 212 -5.65 -7.66 -19.70
N ALA A 213 -5.62 -7.99 -18.40
CA ALA A 213 -5.48 -9.37 -17.96
C ALA A 213 -6.59 -10.24 -18.53
N LYS A 214 -6.22 -11.41 -19.10
CA LYS A 214 -7.16 -12.41 -19.62
C LYS A 214 -7.94 -13.10 -18.51
N HIS A 215 -7.30 -13.23 -17.36
CA HIS A 215 -7.87 -13.80 -16.15
C HIS A 215 -7.35 -13.00 -14.94
N ALA A 216 -8.23 -12.82 -13.94
CA ALA A 216 -7.90 -12.21 -12.68
C ALA A 216 -8.55 -13.00 -11.54
N GLU A 217 -7.74 -13.50 -10.62
CA GLU A 217 -8.17 -14.30 -9.48
C GLU A 217 -7.95 -13.52 -8.18
N ASP A 218 -9.00 -13.36 -7.36
CA ASP A 218 -8.92 -12.83 -6.01
C ASP A 218 -8.47 -13.97 -5.07
N CYS A 219 -7.29 -13.83 -4.47
CA CYS A 219 -6.75 -14.83 -3.53
C CYS A 219 -7.48 -14.85 -2.17
N GLY A 220 -8.44 -13.97 -1.94
CA GLY A 220 -9.24 -13.91 -0.72
C GLY A 220 -8.48 -13.40 0.51
N VAL A 221 -7.29 -12.81 0.34
CA VAL A 221 -6.43 -12.36 1.43
C VAL A 221 -5.94 -10.93 1.22
N TYR A 222 -5.84 -10.17 2.31
CA TYR A 222 -5.23 -8.84 2.28
C TYR A 222 -3.70 -8.93 2.27
N MET A 223 -3.06 -8.03 1.50
CA MET A 223 -1.61 -7.96 1.40
C MET A 223 -0.93 -7.89 2.78
N ARG A 224 -1.45 -7.05 3.71
CA ARG A 224 -0.88 -6.94 5.06
C ARG A 224 -0.89 -8.27 5.84
N ASN A 225 -1.91 -9.11 5.64
CA ASN A 225 -2.01 -10.40 6.32
C ASN A 225 -0.94 -11.38 5.81
N VAL A 226 -0.65 -11.33 4.52
CA VAL A 226 0.43 -12.12 3.91
C VAL A 226 1.79 -11.69 4.47
N VAL A 227 2.02 -10.39 4.62
CA VAL A 227 3.25 -9.86 5.23
C VAL A 227 3.38 -10.27 6.70
N ILE A 228 2.28 -10.19 7.48
CA ILE A 228 2.26 -10.63 8.89
C ILE A 228 2.61 -12.12 8.99
N GLU A 229 2.00 -12.96 8.15
CA GLU A 229 2.23 -14.39 8.16
C GLU A 229 3.67 -14.75 7.74
N TYR A 230 4.19 -14.09 6.72
CA TYR A 230 5.58 -14.23 6.32
C TYR A 230 6.57 -13.94 7.46
N ILE A 231 6.37 -12.85 8.19
CA ILE A 231 7.22 -12.46 9.32
C ILE A 231 7.12 -13.48 10.47
N ARG A 232 5.91 -13.96 10.78
CA ARG A 232 5.70 -15.00 11.77
C ARG A 232 6.41 -16.31 11.42
N ASN A 233 6.34 -16.70 10.16
CA ASN A 233 7.01 -17.90 9.65
C ASN A 233 8.53 -17.79 9.73
N LEU A 234 9.11 -16.61 9.43
CA LEU A 234 10.53 -16.37 9.65
C LEU A 234 10.92 -16.45 11.14
N SER A 235 10.12 -15.81 12.00
CA SER A 235 10.35 -15.80 13.45
C SER A 235 10.28 -17.23 14.04
N ALA A 236 9.31 -18.03 13.59
CA ALA A 236 9.21 -19.44 14.00
C ALA A 236 10.42 -20.29 13.60
N GLN A 237 11.14 -19.88 12.55
CA GLN A 237 12.39 -20.49 12.10
C GLN A 237 13.64 -19.89 12.79
N GLY A 238 13.46 -18.95 13.74
CA GLY A 238 14.56 -18.24 14.38
C GLY A 238 15.29 -17.23 13.46
N LYS A 239 14.66 -16.85 12.35
CA LYS A 239 15.20 -15.90 11.37
C LYS A 239 14.69 -14.50 11.60
N MET A 240 15.48 -13.50 11.21
CA MET A 240 15.08 -12.10 11.17
C MET A 240 14.58 -11.74 9.77
N VAL A 241 13.81 -10.66 9.69
CA VAL A 241 13.41 -10.06 8.42
C VAL A 241 14.60 -9.31 7.86
N GLU A 242 15.00 -9.64 6.65
CA GLU A 242 16.11 -9.03 5.92
C GLU A 242 15.67 -8.71 4.49
N SER A 243 16.18 -7.62 3.95
CA SER A 243 16.01 -7.24 2.55
C SER A 243 17.14 -6.34 2.11
N GLU A 244 17.46 -6.40 0.83
CA GLU A 244 18.59 -5.66 0.24
C GLU A 244 18.12 -4.81 -0.95
N ILE A 245 18.88 -3.76 -1.25
CA ILE A 245 18.81 -3.04 -2.51
C ILE A 245 19.68 -3.82 -3.51
N ASP A 246 19.06 -4.46 -4.51
CA ASP A 246 19.73 -5.36 -5.44
C ASP A 246 19.82 -4.83 -6.88
N GLY A 247 19.44 -3.56 -7.09
CA GLY A 247 19.48 -2.90 -8.39
C GLY A 247 18.40 -3.40 -9.34
N ARG A 248 17.27 -3.90 -8.82
CA ARG A 248 16.14 -4.36 -9.65
C ARG A 248 15.46 -3.23 -10.40
N ALA A 249 15.54 -1.98 -9.91
CA ALA A 249 14.96 -0.81 -10.55
C ALA A 249 15.95 0.36 -10.58
N VAL A 250 16.56 0.59 -11.73
CA VAL A 250 17.53 1.69 -11.94
C VAL A 250 16.88 2.77 -12.82
N VAL A 251 16.72 3.99 -12.28
CA VAL A 251 16.16 5.13 -13.01
C VAL A 251 17.19 6.25 -13.06
N ILE A 252 17.76 6.48 -14.25
CA ILE A 252 18.70 7.56 -14.52
C ILE A 252 17.89 8.77 -14.98
N LYS A 253 17.82 9.80 -14.14
CA LYS A 253 17.10 11.04 -14.44
C LYS A 253 17.97 11.98 -15.27
N THR A 254 17.37 12.64 -16.25
CA THR A 254 18.02 13.79 -16.90
C THR A 254 18.24 14.87 -15.85
N PRO A 255 19.46 15.45 -15.74
CA PRO A 255 19.67 16.60 -14.87
C PRO A 255 18.67 17.71 -15.22
N LYS A 256 17.95 18.22 -14.23
CA LYS A 256 17.15 19.44 -14.45
C LYS A 256 18.12 20.57 -14.79
N LYS A 257 17.95 21.16 -15.97
CA LYS A 257 18.64 22.42 -16.35
C LYS A 257 18.17 23.57 -15.48
#